data_a2dc89d052add77c32908b79cc39fdd8
#
_entry.id   a2dc89d052add77c32908b79cc39fdd8
#
_cell.length_a   1.000
_cell.length_b   1.000
_cell.length_c   1.000
_cell.angle_alpha   90.00
_cell.angle_beta   90.00
_cell.angle_gamma   90.00
#
_symmetry.space_group_name_H-M   'P 1'
#
loop_
_entity.id
_entity.type
_entity.pdbx_description
1 polymer ?
#
loop_
_entity_poly.entity_id
_entity_poly.type
_entity_poly.pdbx_seq_one_letter_code
_entity_poly.pdbx_strand_id
1 'polypeptide(L)'
;PRSTLDRSSAASDVYKRQVLDDEGLRLTKAKLKVMGLEIVRSSTPGPIRESLREAVRLILTSTEEELHTFIDNTKQDFHNMKAEDIAFPRGCNNMAKYHSTADIYSKGTPIHVRGGLLYNYYVNKLDLNLKYEQIHEGDKIKFLYLKEPNPLKENTVAFVTKLPKEFGLKKYVDYDLVFQKAFLDPLSNILNPIGWHTEPQATLEDLFA
;
A
#
# COMPACT_ATOMS: atom_id res chain seq x y z
N PRO A 1 -7.39 6.11 41.36
CA PRO A 1 -7.29 7.25 40.51
C PRO A 1 -7.08 6.76 39.08
N ARG A 2 -8.07 6.95 38.23
CA ARG A 2 -8.01 6.62 36.82
C ARG A 2 -7.20 7.72 36.15
N SER A 3 -6.01 7.40 35.63
CA SER A 3 -5.28 8.30 34.75
C SER A 3 -6.07 8.45 33.44
N THR A 4 -6.51 9.66 33.18
CA THR A 4 -7.06 10.06 31.90
C THR A 4 -5.93 10.00 30.85
N LEU A 5 -5.90 8.93 30.05
CA LEU A 5 -5.05 8.86 28.89
C LEU A 5 -5.63 9.78 27.81
N ASP A 6 -4.86 10.79 27.47
CA ASP A 6 -5.19 11.73 26.41
C ASP A 6 -5.34 10.99 25.07
N ARG A 7 -6.51 11.13 24.42
CA ARG A 7 -6.94 10.36 23.25
C ARG A 7 -6.53 10.99 21.91
N SER A 8 -5.59 11.93 21.91
CA SER A 8 -5.42 12.84 20.77
C SER A 8 -4.29 12.50 19.77
N SER A 9 -3.56 11.39 19.89
CA SER A 9 -2.52 11.07 18.91
C SER A 9 -2.70 9.69 18.28
N ALA A 10 -2.43 9.57 16.97
CA ALA A 10 -2.40 8.29 16.25
C ALA A 10 -1.41 7.27 16.86
N ALA A 11 -0.42 7.75 17.59
CA ALA A 11 0.51 6.92 18.36
C ALA A 11 -0.15 6.25 19.58
N SER A 12 -1.32 6.73 20.04
CA SER A 12 -2.05 6.13 21.16
C SER A 12 -2.66 4.77 20.86
N ASP A 13 -2.75 4.39 19.59
CA ASP A 13 -3.30 3.11 19.16
C ASP A 13 -2.26 1.98 19.14
N VAL A 14 -1.01 2.27 19.48
CA VAL A 14 0.07 1.28 19.56
C VAL A 14 0.31 0.89 21.02
N TYR A 15 -0.09 -0.33 21.39
CA TYR A 15 0.10 -0.85 22.75
C TYR A 15 1.26 -1.84 22.82
N LYS A 16 2.26 -1.52 23.63
CA LYS A 16 3.30 -2.46 24.01
C LYS A 16 2.78 -3.34 25.17
N ARG A 17 2.26 -4.52 24.87
CA ARG A 17 1.81 -5.47 25.88
C ARG A 17 2.98 -6.37 26.30
N GLN A 18 3.30 -6.39 27.58
CA GLN A 18 4.10 -7.48 28.14
C GLN A 18 3.20 -8.72 28.18
N VAL A 19 3.57 -9.74 27.42
CA VAL A 19 2.86 -11.02 27.43
C VAL A 19 3.66 -11.94 28.36
N LEU A 20 3.01 -12.45 29.37
CA LEU A 20 3.52 -13.55 30.19
C LEU A 20 3.28 -14.86 29.42
N ASP A 21 4.20 -15.80 29.49
CA ASP A 21 3.95 -17.17 29.04
C ASP A 21 2.96 -17.90 30.00
N ASP A 22 2.64 -19.14 29.69
CA ASP A 22 1.71 -19.95 30.49
C ASP A 22 2.21 -20.22 31.91
N GLU A 23 3.52 -19.99 32.19
CA GLU A 23 4.17 -20.11 33.48
C GLU A 23 4.30 -18.78 34.23
N GLY A 24 3.78 -17.70 33.65
CA GLY A 24 3.81 -16.36 34.22
C GLY A 24 5.17 -15.64 34.08
N LEU A 25 6.09 -16.17 33.28
CA LEU A 25 7.39 -15.57 33.02
C LEU A 25 7.27 -14.51 31.91
N ARG A 26 8.04 -13.43 32.02
CA ARG A 26 8.07 -12.38 31.00
C ARG A 26 8.64 -12.92 29.69
N LEU A 27 7.88 -12.83 28.62
CA LEU A 27 8.42 -13.12 27.28
C LEU A 27 9.58 -12.17 26.95
N THR A 28 10.67 -12.72 26.44
CA THR A 28 11.89 -12.00 26.08
C THR A 28 11.66 -10.99 24.94
N LYS A 29 10.60 -11.17 24.12
CA LYS A 29 10.20 -10.24 23.07
C LYS A 29 8.82 -9.67 23.37
N ALA A 30 8.74 -8.32 23.47
CA ALA A 30 7.47 -7.63 23.60
C ALA A 30 6.59 -7.89 22.37
N LYS A 31 5.32 -8.26 22.58
CA LYS A 31 4.35 -8.45 21.50
C LYS A 31 3.73 -7.10 21.15
N LEU A 32 3.97 -6.63 19.91
CA LEU A 32 3.36 -5.42 19.39
C LEU A 32 1.95 -5.74 18.88
N LYS A 33 0.93 -5.10 19.46
CA LYS A 33 -0.46 -5.13 18.95
C LYS A 33 -0.79 -3.78 18.34
N VAL A 34 -1.04 -3.76 17.04
CA VAL A 34 -1.42 -2.57 16.27
C VAL A 34 -2.91 -2.65 15.95
N MET A 35 -3.64 -1.56 16.19
CA MET A 35 -5.07 -1.43 15.90
C MET A 35 -5.35 -0.06 15.26
N GLY A 36 -6.38 0.00 14.39
CA GLY A 36 -6.83 1.27 13.80
C GLY A 36 -5.99 1.82 12.64
N LEU A 37 -4.81 1.28 12.41
CA LEU A 37 -3.89 1.76 11.37
C LEU A 37 -4.06 1.00 10.04
N GLU A 38 -3.57 1.59 8.94
CA GLU A 38 -3.53 0.98 7.60
C GLU A 38 -2.82 -0.38 7.58
N ILE A 39 -1.89 -0.61 8.52
CA ILE A 39 -1.10 -1.83 8.70
C ILE A 39 -1.97 -3.10 8.81
N VAL A 40 -3.16 -2.98 9.39
CA VAL A 40 -4.07 -4.11 9.62
C VAL A 40 -5.13 -4.26 8.53
N ARG A 41 -5.20 -3.33 7.57
CA ARG A 41 -6.21 -3.35 6.51
C ARG A 41 -5.87 -4.37 5.43
N SER A 42 -6.86 -5.13 5.01
CA SER A 42 -6.73 -6.09 3.90
C SER A 42 -6.50 -5.42 2.55
N SER A 43 -6.76 -4.12 2.45
CA SER A 43 -6.53 -3.31 1.25
C SER A 43 -5.07 -2.91 1.03
N THR A 44 -4.19 -3.13 2.01
CA THR A 44 -2.75 -2.91 1.90
C THR A 44 -2.07 -4.22 1.49
N PRO A 45 -1.15 -4.23 0.53
CA PRO A 45 -0.42 -5.43 0.13
C PRO A 45 0.30 -6.10 1.30
N GLY A 46 0.36 -7.45 1.29
CA GLY A 46 0.94 -8.24 2.39
C GLY A 46 2.36 -7.83 2.79
N PRO A 47 3.32 -7.78 1.86
CA PRO A 47 4.69 -7.37 2.16
C PRO A 47 4.77 -5.97 2.79
N ILE A 48 3.96 -5.04 2.30
CA ILE A 48 3.91 -3.66 2.83
C ILE A 48 3.39 -3.63 4.27
N ARG A 49 2.42 -4.45 4.61
CA ARG A 49 1.91 -4.54 5.99
C ARG A 49 2.99 -4.99 6.97
N GLU A 50 3.86 -5.91 6.55
CA GLU A 50 4.99 -6.35 7.38
C GLU A 50 6.02 -5.24 7.54
N SER A 51 6.38 -4.53 6.45
CA SER A 51 7.29 -3.38 6.52
C SER A 51 6.73 -2.25 7.39
N LEU A 52 5.42 -1.92 7.27
CA LEU A 52 4.78 -0.93 8.15
C LEU A 52 4.78 -1.37 9.62
N ARG A 53 4.61 -2.66 9.90
CA ARG A 53 4.67 -3.19 11.27
C ARG A 53 6.07 -3.05 11.86
N GLU A 54 7.11 -3.30 11.06
CA GLU A 54 8.49 -3.11 11.48
C GLU A 54 8.82 -1.62 11.67
N ALA A 55 8.36 -0.73 10.77
CA ALA A 55 8.50 0.72 10.95
C ALA A 55 7.90 1.19 12.28
N VAL A 56 6.68 0.72 12.64
CA VAL A 56 6.07 1.04 13.93
C VAL A 56 6.89 0.50 15.10
N ARG A 57 7.54 -0.65 14.96
CA ARG A 57 8.45 -1.15 15.99
C ARG A 57 9.64 -0.21 16.16
N LEU A 58 10.27 0.23 15.07
CA LEU A 58 11.39 1.16 15.09
C LEU A 58 11.01 2.50 15.72
N ILE A 59 9.85 3.06 15.40
CA ILE A 59 9.33 4.27 16.05
C ILE A 59 9.29 4.15 17.59
N LEU A 60 9.03 2.95 18.11
CA LEU A 60 8.92 2.70 19.56
C LEU A 60 10.24 2.35 20.24
N THR A 61 11.28 1.99 19.49
CA THR A 61 12.50 1.39 20.06
C THR A 61 13.80 1.99 19.53
N SER A 62 13.75 2.83 18.50
CA SER A 62 14.90 3.32 17.75
C SER A 62 14.84 4.83 17.55
N THR A 63 15.80 5.39 16.83
CA THR A 63 15.89 6.79 16.46
C THR A 63 15.24 7.08 15.10
N GLU A 64 15.00 8.35 14.80
CA GLU A 64 14.50 8.78 13.49
C GLU A 64 15.48 8.45 12.36
N GLU A 65 16.79 8.55 12.59
CA GLU A 65 17.86 8.21 11.62
C GLU A 65 17.83 6.71 11.24
N GLU A 66 17.64 5.84 12.24
CA GLU A 66 17.51 4.40 12.01
C GLU A 66 16.22 4.08 11.22
N LEU A 67 15.15 4.83 11.46
CA LEU A 67 13.92 4.72 10.68
C LEU A 67 14.14 5.17 9.22
N HIS A 68 14.85 6.27 8.97
CA HIS A 68 15.19 6.72 7.60
C HIS A 68 15.99 5.65 6.86
N THR A 69 17.01 5.09 7.51
CA THR A 69 17.79 3.97 6.93
C THR A 69 16.89 2.77 6.58
N PHE A 70 15.95 2.44 7.46
CA PHE A 70 14.98 1.38 7.20
C PHE A 70 14.05 1.70 6.03
N ILE A 71 13.57 2.94 5.90
CA ILE A 71 12.73 3.39 4.78
C ILE A 71 13.47 3.23 3.45
N ASP A 72 14.73 3.66 3.38
CA ASP A 72 15.56 3.56 2.17
C ASP A 72 15.80 2.12 1.75
N ASN A 73 16.14 1.25 2.70
CA ASN A 73 16.31 -0.18 2.45
C ASN A 73 14.99 -0.82 1.98
N THR A 74 13.88 -0.48 2.63
CA THR A 74 12.55 -0.97 2.24
C THR A 74 12.17 -0.51 0.84
N LYS A 75 12.53 0.71 0.42
CA LYS A 75 12.31 1.23 -0.93
C LYS A 75 13.08 0.43 -1.97
N GLN A 76 14.34 0.10 -1.68
CA GLN A 76 15.17 -0.72 -2.58
C GLN A 76 14.59 -2.13 -2.73
N ASP A 77 14.23 -2.78 -1.62
CA ASP A 77 13.61 -4.11 -1.63
C ASP A 77 12.29 -4.10 -2.40
N PHE A 78 11.48 -3.06 -2.21
CA PHE A 78 10.21 -2.88 -2.89
C PHE A 78 10.34 -2.84 -4.42
N HIS A 79 11.35 -2.17 -4.95
CA HIS A 79 11.60 -2.10 -6.39
C HIS A 79 12.00 -3.46 -7.00
N ASN A 80 12.48 -4.40 -6.17
CA ASN A 80 12.82 -5.77 -6.57
C ASN A 80 11.62 -6.74 -6.48
N MET A 81 10.50 -6.33 -5.86
CA MET A 81 9.32 -7.18 -5.72
C MET A 81 8.56 -7.33 -7.04
N LYS A 82 7.79 -8.41 -7.15
CA LYS A 82 6.89 -8.60 -8.29
C LYS A 82 5.71 -7.63 -8.22
N ALA A 83 5.26 -7.17 -9.37
CA ALA A 83 4.10 -6.29 -9.49
C ALA A 83 2.84 -6.85 -8.77
N GLU A 84 2.65 -8.17 -8.83
CA GLU A 84 1.53 -8.86 -8.20
C GLU A 84 1.56 -8.83 -6.66
N ASP A 85 2.76 -8.71 -6.07
CA ASP A 85 2.96 -8.70 -4.61
C ASP A 85 2.74 -7.31 -4.01
N ILE A 86 2.98 -6.26 -4.81
CA ILE A 86 2.84 -4.85 -4.41
C ILE A 86 1.49 -4.24 -4.80
N ALA A 87 0.70 -4.91 -5.63
CA ALA A 87 -0.58 -4.42 -6.11
C ALA A 87 -1.61 -4.33 -4.98
N PHE A 88 -2.44 -3.28 -5.03
CA PHE A 88 -3.46 -3.00 -4.02
C PHE A 88 -4.66 -3.93 -4.16
N PRO A 89 -4.99 -4.75 -3.15
CA PRO A 89 -6.22 -5.56 -3.16
C PRO A 89 -7.46 -4.67 -2.99
N ARG A 90 -8.49 -4.88 -3.81
CA ARG A 90 -9.79 -4.20 -3.71
C ARG A 90 -10.92 -5.11 -4.20
N GLY A 91 -12.15 -4.84 -3.75
CA GLY A 91 -13.35 -5.38 -4.39
C GLY A 91 -13.75 -4.51 -5.58
N CYS A 92 -14.10 -5.13 -6.70
CA CYS A 92 -14.53 -4.42 -7.90
C CYS A 92 -16.06 -4.36 -7.93
N ASN A 93 -16.61 -3.27 -7.39
CA ASN A 93 -18.06 -3.10 -7.29
C ASN A 93 -18.55 -1.95 -8.17
N ASN A 94 -19.83 -2.00 -8.58
CA ASN A 94 -20.51 -1.02 -9.41
C ASN A 94 -19.92 -0.88 -10.82
N MET A 95 -19.38 -1.95 -11.39
CA MET A 95 -18.81 -1.95 -12.74
C MET A 95 -19.84 -1.51 -13.78
N ALA A 96 -21.08 -2.03 -13.72
CA ALA A 96 -22.15 -1.66 -14.63
C ALA A 96 -22.49 -0.17 -14.59
N LYS A 97 -22.43 0.47 -13.40
CA LYS A 97 -22.67 1.90 -13.23
C LYS A 97 -21.63 2.77 -13.95
N TYR A 98 -20.40 2.29 -13.98
CA TYR A 98 -19.26 3.08 -14.52
C TYR A 98 -18.86 2.65 -15.92
N HIS A 99 -19.42 1.57 -16.47
CA HIS A 99 -19.18 1.17 -17.86
C HIS A 99 -19.77 2.21 -18.82
N SER A 100 -18.99 2.57 -19.85
CA SER A 100 -19.43 3.43 -20.94
C SER A 100 -19.21 2.73 -22.27
N THR A 101 -20.19 2.80 -23.16
CA THR A 101 -20.09 2.23 -24.51
C THR A 101 -19.23 3.09 -25.45
N ALA A 102 -19.10 4.38 -25.13
CA ALA A 102 -18.27 5.32 -25.91
C ALA A 102 -16.80 5.30 -25.47
N ASP A 103 -16.56 5.30 -24.14
CA ASP A 103 -15.22 5.53 -23.55
C ASP A 103 -14.93 4.47 -22.47
N ILE A 104 -14.90 3.21 -22.71
CA ILE A 104 -14.63 2.11 -21.78
C ILE A 104 -15.21 2.34 -20.36
N TYR A 105 -15.04 3.54 -19.78
CA TYR A 105 -15.56 3.94 -18.46
C TYR A 105 -16.00 5.40 -18.41
N SER A 106 -16.89 5.75 -17.47
CA SER A 106 -17.43 7.09 -17.28
C SER A 106 -16.47 7.99 -16.45
N LYS A 107 -16.61 9.32 -16.58
CA LYS A 107 -15.90 10.29 -15.75
C LYS A 107 -16.22 10.06 -14.26
N GLY A 108 -15.21 10.12 -13.40
CA GLY A 108 -15.37 9.92 -11.95
C GLY A 108 -15.37 8.45 -11.50
N THR A 109 -15.07 7.51 -12.39
CA THR A 109 -14.89 6.10 -12.05
C THR A 109 -13.76 5.93 -11.04
N PRO A 110 -13.98 5.21 -9.92
CA PRO A 110 -12.93 4.88 -8.97
C PRO A 110 -11.78 4.12 -9.65
N ILE A 111 -10.52 4.43 -9.27
CA ILE A 111 -9.32 3.94 -9.96
C ILE A 111 -9.27 2.41 -10.11
N HIS A 112 -9.65 1.67 -9.09
CA HIS A 112 -9.66 0.20 -9.12
C HIS A 112 -10.74 -0.36 -10.05
N VAL A 113 -11.93 0.28 -10.12
CA VAL A 113 -13.01 -0.10 -11.04
C VAL A 113 -12.60 0.24 -12.47
N ARG A 114 -11.98 1.42 -12.69
CA ARG A 114 -11.42 1.81 -13.97
C ARG A 114 -10.39 0.78 -14.46
N GLY A 115 -9.47 0.38 -13.57
CA GLY A 115 -8.50 -0.66 -13.87
C GLY A 115 -9.16 -1.99 -14.28
N GLY A 116 -10.26 -2.38 -13.62
CA GLY A 116 -11.03 -3.58 -13.95
C GLY A 116 -11.73 -3.52 -15.31
N LEU A 117 -12.35 -2.38 -15.62
CA LEU A 117 -13.01 -2.16 -16.92
C LEU A 117 -11.98 -2.15 -18.07
N LEU A 118 -10.83 -1.51 -17.86
CA LEU A 118 -9.72 -1.53 -18.81
C LEU A 118 -9.17 -2.94 -19.03
N TYR A 119 -8.98 -3.70 -17.95
CA TYR A 119 -8.54 -5.08 -18.04
C TYR A 119 -9.48 -5.91 -18.91
N ASN A 120 -10.79 -5.88 -18.65
CA ASN A 120 -11.78 -6.61 -19.44
C ASN A 120 -11.79 -6.17 -20.89
N TYR A 121 -11.72 -4.88 -21.16
CA TYR A 121 -11.64 -4.35 -22.52
C TYR A 121 -10.43 -4.91 -23.28
N TYR A 122 -9.25 -4.90 -22.69
CA TYR A 122 -8.03 -5.37 -23.36
C TYR A 122 -7.95 -6.90 -23.45
N VAL A 123 -8.48 -7.63 -22.47
CA VAL A 123 -8.62 -9.10 -22.55
C VAL A 123 -9.47 -9.47 -23.76
N ASN A 124 -10.61 -8.78 -23.97
CA ASN A 124 -11.46 -8.99 -25.14
C ASN A 124 -10.79 -8.54 -26.44
N LYS A 125 -10.23 -7.36 -26.47
CA LYS A 125 -9.60 -6.76 -27.68
C LYS A 125 -8.42 -7.58 -28.21
N LEU A 126 -7.72 -8.30 -27.34
CA LEU A 126 -6.56 -9.13 -27.67
C LEU A 126 -6.91 -10.63 -27.74
N ASP A 127 -8.19 -10.99 -27.70
CA ASP A 127 -8.68 -12.38 -27.75
C ASP A 127 -8.05 -13.29 -26.68
N LEU A 128 -7.85 -12.75 -25.47
CA LEU A 128 -7.19 -13.43 -24.37
C LEU A 128 -8.17 -14.15 -23.40
N ASN A 129 -9.46 -14.21 -23.72
CA ASN A 129 -10.51 -14.77 -22.86
C ASN A 129 -10.31 -16.25 -22.49
N LEU A 130 -9.61 -17.02 -23.32
CA LEU A 130 -9.27 -18.41 -23.01
C LEU A 130 -8.14 -18.54 -21.99
N LYS A 131 -7.36 -17.49 -21.81
CA LYS A 131 -6.17 -17.49 -20.95
C LYS A 131 -6.38 -16.74 -19.65
N TYR A 132 -7.17 -15.69 -19.67
CA TYR A 132 -7.42 -14.81 -18.54
C TYR A 132 -8.92 -14.67 -18.32
N GLU A 133 -9.33 -14.92 -17.08
CA GLU A 133 -10.71 -14.73 -16.65
C GLU A 133 -11.06 -13.25 -16.59
N GLN A 134 -12.26 -12.89 -17.01
CA GLN A 134 -12.77 -11.52 -16.89
C GLN A 134 -13.11 -11.20 -15.45
N ILE A 135 -13.00 -9.93 -15.13
CA ILE A 135 -13.38 -9.37 -13.82
C ILE A 135 -14.89 -9.13 -13.84
N HIS A 136 -15.59 -9.66 -12.84
CA HIS A 136 -17.02 -9.49 -12.65
C HIS A 136 -17.35 -8.61 -11.44
N GLU A 137 -18.61 -8.26 -11.32
CA GLU A 137 -19.13 -7.49 -10.19
C GLU A 137 -18.86 -8.22 -8.87
N GLY A 138 -18.23 -7.52 -7.92
CA GLY A 138 -17.90 -8.06 -6.60
C GLY A 138 -16.59 -8.84 -6.51
N ASP A 139 -15.90 -9.07 -7.61
CA ASP A 139 -14.63 -9.80 -7.61
C ASP A 139 -13.56 -9.10 -6.79
N LYS A 140 -12.73 -9.91 -6.16
CA LYS A 140 -11.50 -9.42 -5.51
C LYS A 140 -10.41 -9.29 -6.55
N ILE A 141 -10.00 -8.07 -6.79
CA ILE A 141 -8.95 -7.73 -7.74
C ILE A 141 -7.74 -7.12 -7.05
N LYS A 142 -6.65 -7.03 -7.79
CA LYS A 142 -5.49 -6.23 -7.47
C LYS A 142 -5.32 -5.15 -8.53
N PHE A 143 -4.97 -3.92 -8.13
CA PHE A 143 -4.69 -2.86 -9.09
C PHE A 143 -3.33 -2.21 -8.83
N LEU A 144 -2.76 -1.64 -9.88
CA LEU A 144 -1.47 -0.95 -9.89
C LEU A 144 -1.59 0.43 -10.53
N TYR A 145 -0.70 1.31 -10.13
CA TYR A 145 -0.43 2.56 -10.84
C TYR A 145 0.59 2.32 -11.95
N LEU A 146 0.42 3.02 -13.05
CA LEU A 146 1.27 2.94 -14.22
C LEU A 146 1.86 4.31 -14.55
N LYS A 147 3.13 4.31 -14.96
CA LYS A 147 3.79 5.49 -15.55
C LYS A 147 3.25 5.73 -16.96
N GLU A 148 3.07 6.98 -17.32
CA GLU A 148 2.71 7.42 -18.66
C GLU A 148 3.91 8.09 -19.36
N PRO A 149 4.03 7.98 -20.70
CA PRO A 149 3.14 7.27 -21.62
C PRO A 149 3.34 5.74 -21.61
N ASN A 150 2.26 4.97 -21.73
CA ASN A 150 2.28 3.52 -21.80
C ASN A 150 1.32 3.01 -22.90
N PRO A 151 1.34 1.71 -23.28
CA PRO A 151 0.52 1.17 -24.36
C PRO A 151 -0.99 1.32 -24.17
N LEU A 152 -1.46 1.38 -22.93
CA LEU A 152 -2.87 1.57 -22.62
C LEU A 152 -3.29 3.05 -22.60
N LYS A 153 -2.34 3.98 -22.53
CA LYS A 153 -2.56 5.42 -22.32
C LYS A 153 -3.39 5.71 -21.07
N GLU A 154 -3.13 4.94 -20.00
CA GLU A 154 -3.87 4.96 -18.75
C GLU A 154 -2.91 4.82 -17.56
N ASN A 155 -3.23 5.48 -16.45
CA ASN A 155 -2.39 5.47 -15.26
C ASN A 155 -2.69 4.33 -14.29
N THR A 156 -3.52 3.37 -14.67
CA THR A 156 -3.88 2.21 -13.83
C THR A 156 -4.22 0.98 -14.66
N VAL A 157 -4.05 -0.17 -14.04
CA VAL A 157 -4.54 -1.46 -14.53
C VAL A 157 -4.92 -2.33 -13.34
N ALA A 158 -5.94 -3.17 -13.49
CA ALA A 158 -6.27 -4.21 -12.52
C ALA A 158 -6.09 -5.61 -13.14
N PHE A 159 -6.09 -6.61 -12.27
CA PHE A 159 -6.03 -8.02 -12.64
C PHE A 159 -6.53 -8.88 -11.45
N VAL A 160 -6.92 -10.11 -11.72
CA VAL A 160 -7.36 -11.05 -10.67
C VAL A 160 -6.15 -11.68 -9.99
N THR A 161 -5.35 -12.42 -10.71
CA THR A 161 -4.21 -13.18 -10.16
C THR A 161 -2.86 -12.63 -10.62
N LYS A 162 -2.70 -12.43 -11.94
CA LYS A 162 -1.44 -11.98 -12.56
C LYS A 162 -1.72 -10.90 -13.60
N LEU A 163 -0.80 -9.95 -13.70
CA LEU A 163 -0.81 -8.97 -14.77
C LEU A 163 -0.53 -9.66 -16.11
N PRO A 164 -1.44 -9.57 -17.12
CA PRO A 164 -1.21 -10.19 -18.42
C PRO A 164 0.10 -9.69 -19.07
N LYS A 165 0.94 -10.63 -19.47
CA LYS A 165 2.22 -10.31 -20.14
C LYS A 165 2.01 -9.62 -21.47
N GLU A 166 0.92 -9.99 -22.13
CA GLU A 166 0.49 -9.48 -23.45
C GLU A 166 0.17 -7.99 -23.45
N PHE A 167 -0.17 -7.43 -22.29
CA PHE A 167 -0.37 -5.99 -22.14
C PHE A 167 0.95 -5.18 -22.24
N GLY A 168 2.12 -5.85 -22.05
CA GLY A 168 3.43 -5.19 -22.12
C GLY A 168 3.68 -4.15 -21.02
N LEU A 169 2.94 -4.23 -19.90
CA LEU A 169 2.91 -3.18 -18.88
C LEU A 169 3.97 -3.31 -17.78
N LYS A 170 4.67 -4.43 -17.69
CA LYS A 170 5.60 -4.70 -16.58
C LYS A 170 6.61 -3.55 -16.35
N LYS A 171 7.15 -2.98 -17.42
CA LYS A 171 8.13 -1.87 -17.36
C LYS A 171 7.52 -0.50 -17.03
N TYR A 172 6.20 -0.40 -17.10
CA TYR A 172 5.46 0.83 -16.82
C TYR A 172 4.84 0.86 -15.43
N VAL A 173 5.02 -0.18 -14.61
CA VAL A 173 4.57 -0.17 -13.22
C VAL A 173 5.27 0.97 -12.49
N ASP A 174 4.47 1.84 -11.87
CA ASP A 174 4.99 2.99 -11.10
C ASP A 174 5.28 2.57 -9.66
N TYR A 175 6.43 1.95 -9.46
CA TYR A 175 6.87 1.48 -8.15
C TYR A 175 6.99 2.63 -7.14
N ASP A 176 7.44 3.81 -7.56
CA ASP A 176 7.59 4.96 -6.68
C ASP A 176 6.23 5.44 -6.17
N LEU A 177 5.24 5.60 -7.06
CA LEU A 177 3.90 6.01 -6.68
C LEU A 177 3.20 4.94 -5.83
N VAL A 178 3.39 3.65 -6.15
CA VAL A 178 2.85 2.55 -5.34
C VAL A 178 3.49 2.56 -3.94
N PHE A 179 4.80 2.74 -3.84
CA PHE A 179 5.51 2.85 -2.55
C PHE A 179 5.04 4.04 -1.74
N GLN A 180 4.92 5.22 -2.38
CA GLN A 180 4.37 6.42 -1.76
C GLN A 180 3.00 6.14 -1.14
N LYS A 181 2.05 5.59 -1.94
CA LYS A 181 0.66 5.36 -1.53
C LYS A 181 0.49 4.23 -0.52
N ALA A 182 1.28 3.16 -0.65
CA ALA A 182 1.13 1.98 0.18
C ALA A 182 1.92 2.05 1.49
N PHE A 183 3.07 2.74 1.50
CA PHE A 183 4.01 2.75 2.61
C PHE A 183 4.22 4.15 3.19
N LEU A 184 4.66 5.14 2.39
CA LEU A 184 5.03 6.45 2.93
C LEU A 184 3.84 7.27 3.42
N ASP A 185 2.72 7.34 2.66
CA ASP A 185 1.52 8.07 3.08
C ASP A 185 0.97 7.54 4.43
N PRO A 186 0.76 6.21 4.61
CA PRO A 186 0.36 5.64 5.89
C PRO A 186 1.37 5.86 7.02
N LEU A 187 2.66 5.78 6.72
CA LEU A 187 3.72 6.00 7.70
C LEU A 187 3.76 7.46 8.17
N SER A 188 3.68 8.42 7.24
CA SER A 188 3.62 9.85 7.55
C SER A 188 2.48 10.20 8.51
N ASN A 189 1.31 9.55 8.36
CA ASN A 189 0.18 9.75 9.28
C ASN A 189 0.50 9.31 10.72
N ILE A 190 1.47 8.40 10.89
CA ILE A 190 1.92 7.94 12.22
C ILE A 190 3.04 8.85 12.75
N LEU A 191 3.93 9.32 11.87
CA LEU A 191 5.11 10.11 12.23
C LEU A 191 4.76 11.57 12.57
N ASN A 192 3.88 12.19 11.79
CA ASN A 192 3.52 13.60 11.96
C ASN A 192 3.11 13.97 13.39
N PRO A 193 2.27 13.18 14.11
CA PRO A 193 1.89 13.49 15.49
C PRO A 193 3.04 13.47 16.50
N ILE A 194 4.15 12.80 16.20
CA ILE A 194 5.34 12.72 17.06
C ILE A 194 6.47 13.65 16.59
N GLY A 195 6.22 14.44 15.53
CA GLY A 195 7.18 15.38 14.97
C GLY A 195 8.30 14.73 14.14
N TRP A 196 8.15 13.48 13.74
CA TRP A 196 9.08 12.77 12.86
C TRP A 196 8.61 12.83 11.40
N HIS A 197 9.56 12.65 10.48
CA HIS A 197 9.32 12.72 9.04
C HIS A 197 9.80 11.44 8.35
N THR A 198 9.30 11.20 7.14
CA THR A 198 9.73 10.06 6.31
C THR A 198 11.06 10.29 5.61
N GLU A 199 11.49 11.55 5.54
CA GLU A 199 12.77 11.99 4.94
C GLU A 199 13.47 12.94 5.89
N PRO A 200 14.81 12.97 5.91
CA PRO A 200 15.58 13.94 6.69
C PRO A 200 15.14 15.37 6.34
N GLN A 201 14.81 16.15 7.35
CA GLN A 201 14.52 17.57 7.16
C GLN A 201 15.85 18.34 7.14
N ALA A 202 16.04 19.18 6.11
CA ALA A 202 17.15 20.10 6.08
C ALA A 202 17.03 21.06 7.27
N THR A 203 18.04 21.09 8.15
CA THR A 203 18.11 22.04 9.25
C THR A 203 18.69 23.37 8.77
N LEU A 204 18.46 24.45 9.53
CA LEU A 204 19.12 25.73 9.24
C LEU A 204 20.65 25.61 9.30
N GLU A 205 21.18 24.69 10.07
CA GLU A 205 22.60 24.40 10.18
C GLU A 205 23.16 23.80 8.89
N ASP A 206 22.40 22.97 8.19
CA ASP A 206 22.78 22.39 6.88
C ASP A 206 22.85 23.42 5.76
N LEU A 207 22.20 24.60 5.94
CA LEU A 207 22.24 25.70 4.99
C LEU A 207 23.49 26.60 5.16
N PHE A 208 24.20 26.44 6.26
CA PHE A 208 25.39 27.24 6.59
C PHE A 208 26.69 26.42 6.70
N ALA A 209 26.61 25.10 6.41
CA ALA A 209 27.76 24.21 6.36
C ALA A 209 28.24 24.08 4.90
#